data_0fbdc99a1cbd73cdf1e2390e9e6d8f1d
#
_entry.id   0fbdc99a1cbd73cdf1e2390e9e6d8f1d
#
_cell.length_a   1.000
_cell.length_b   1.000
_cell.length_c   1.000
_cell.angle_alpha   90.00
_cell.angle_beta   90.00
_cell.angle_gamma   90.00
#
_symmetry.space_group_name_H-M   'P 1'
#
loop_
_entity.id
_entity.type
_entity.pdbx_description
1 polymer ?
#
loop_
_entity_poly.entity_id
_entity_poly.type
_entity_poly.pdbx_seq_one_letter_code
_entity_poly.pdbx_strand_id
1 'polypeptide(L)'
;MKKFLAMMLALVMALSLMACGNSQTANDKNANDADSDADTQTELTYAVEAGSAGEEVATEKGWKINSVASQADALMEVSAGTSDAAVIDLLMAGTMVGEGTSYPDLKVTDEKLNSELYGVGCRKGSDLAAFINSVMGEAYADGKMLELAKTYGVQESLLEQSASEFTAAESDSDVKYIQEKGKLVVGITEFAPMDYKDENDQWIGFDADMAKLVAEKLGVEVEFVVIDWDMKVNELDSKNIDCVWNGMTLTDGVQAAMECTNAYCENAQVVITK
;
A
#
# COMPACT_ATOMS: atom_id res chain seq x y z
N MET A 1 -56.26 4.70 3.89
CA MET A 1 -57.11 4.40 2.73
C MET A 1 -56.24 3.82 1.64
N LYS A 2 -56.42 2.56 1.38
CA LYS A 2 -56.61 1.88 0.09
C LYS A 2 -55.42 2.04 -0.89
N LYS A 3 -54.76 1.06 -1.38
CA LYS A 3 -54.98 -0.36 -1.76
C LYS A 3 -54.17 -0.60 -3.03
N PHE A 4 -53.43 -1.72 -3.08
CA PHE A 4 -53.25 -2.70 -4.16
C PHE A 4 -52.73 -2.18 -5.52
N LEU A 5 -51.76 -2.86 -6.14
CA LEU A 5 -51.97 -4.14 -6.84
C LEU A 5 -50.65 -4.79 -7.23
N ALA A 6 -50.57 -6.06 -6.93
CA ALA A 6 -49.60 -7.02 -7.49
C ALA A 6 -50.13 -7.55 -8.83
N MET A 7 -49.28 -8.06 -9.71
CA MET A 7 -49.55 -9.15 -10.65
C MET A 7 -48.30 -9.44 -11.46
N MET A 8 -47.68 -10.57 -11.22
CA MET A 8 -47.81 -11.91 -11.81
C MET A 8 -47.23 -12.05 -13.22
N LEU A 9 -46.15 -12.81 -13.30
CA LEU A 9 -46.05 -14.20 -13.77
C LEU A 9 -46.18 -14.41 -15.29
N ALA A 10 -45.18 -14.92 -15.94
CA ALA A 10 -45.35 -16.07 -16.84
C ALA A 10 -44.01 -16.73 -17.21
N LEU A 11 -43.92 -17.95 -16.75
CA LEU A 11 -43.04 -19.05 -17.08
C LEU A 11 -43.39 -19.57 -18.50
N VAL A 12 -42.40 -19.79 -19.37
CA VAL A 12 -42.55 -20.71 -20.49
C VAL A 12 -41.33 -21.61 -20.58
N MET A 13 -41.48 -22.83 -20.17
CA MET A 13 -40.65 -23.98 -20.56
C MET A 13 -41.12 -24.44 -21.95
N ALA A 14 -40.16 -24.78 -22.79
CA ALA A 14 -40.40 -25.70 -23.91
C ALA A 14 -39.20 -26.65 -24.01
N LEU A 15 -39.47 -27.87 -23.56
CA LEU A 15 -38.72 -29.08 -23.93
C LEU A 15 -39.07 -29.44 -25.38
N SER A 16 -38.09 -29.89 -26.13
CA SER A 16 -38.30 -30.83 -27.23
C SER A 16 -37.15 -31.81 -27.30
N LEU A 17 -37.51 -33.05 -27.06
CA LEU A 17 -36.76 -34.28 -27.23
C LEU A 17 -37.01 -34.87 -28.63
N MET A 18 -36.10 -35.77 -29.04
CA MET A 18 -36.14 -36.82 -30.08
C MET A 18 -35.71 -36.41 -31.47
N ALA A 19 -34.96 -37.22 -32.22
CA ALA A 19 -34.90 -38.69 -32.27
C ALA A 19 -33.60 -39.18 -32.92
N CYS A 20 -33.25 -40.40 -32.60
CA CYS A 20 -32.27 -41.28 -33.24
C CYS A 20 -32.53 -41.55 -34.72
N GLY A 21 -31.47 -41.69 -35.50
CA GLY A 21 -31.51 -42.31 -36.84
C GLY A 21 -30.14 -42.72 -37.28
N ASN A 22 -29.91 -44.05 -37.22
CA ASN A 22 -28.70 -44.77 -37.61
C ASN A 22 -28.70 -44.99 -39.13
N SER A 23 -27.57 -44.75 -39.84
CA SER A 23 -27.12 -45.58 -40.97
C SER A 23 -25.69 -45.28 -41.40
N GLN A 24 -24.92 -46.33 -41.55
CA GLN A 24 -23.55 -46.44 -42.02
C GLN A 24 -23.42 -46.03 -43.51
N THR A 25 -22.27 -45.47 -43.91
CA THR A 25 -21.24 -46.10 -44.76
C THR A 25 -20.10 -45.14 -45.10
N ALA A 26 -18.91 -45.61 -44.77
CA ALA A 26 -17.61 -45.62 -45.46
C ALA A 26 -17.00 -44.40 -46.16
N ASN A 27 -15.76 -44.15 -45.70
CA ASN A 27 -14.55 -43.72 -46.43
C ASN A 27 -14.50 -42.31 -47.06
N ASP A 28 -13.69 -41.41 -46.54
CA ASP A 28 -12.32 -41.23 -46.97
C ASP A 28 -11.52 -40.24 -46.10
N LYS A 29 -10.22 -40.48 -46.06
CA LYS A 29 -9.19 -39.78 -45.32
C LYS A 29 -9.11 -38.29 -45.64
N ASN A 30 -9.00 -37.42 -44.62
CA ASN A 30 -7.87 -36.54 -44.53
C ASN A 30 -7.69 -36.06 -43.08
N ALA A 31 -6.55 -36.36 -42.51
CA ALA A 31 -6.07 -35.88 -41.25
C ALA A 31 -5.76 -34.38 -41.34
N ASN A 32 -6.33 -33.62 -40.46
CA ASN A 32 -5.72 -32.42 -39.87
C ASN A 32 -6.28 -32.36 -38.46
N ASP A 33 -5.63 -33.08 -37.56
CA ASP A 33 -5.63 -32.76 -36.14
C ASP A 33 -4.96 -31.40 -36.00
N ALA A 34 -5.77 -30.36 -35.95
CA ALA A 34 -5.39 -29.13 -35.32
C ALA A 34 -5.64 -29.37 -33.84
N ASP A 35 -4.62 -29.93 -33.20
CA ASP A 35 -4.46 -29.90 -31.76
C ASP A 35 -4.42 -28.41 -31.34
N SER A 36 -5.57 -27.89 -30.96
CA SER A 36 -5.64 -26.62 -30.24
C SER A 36 -5.21 -26.94 -28.81
N ASP A 37 -3.90 -27.05 -28.61
CA ASP A 37 -3.34 -26.75 -27.29
C ASP A 37 -3.79 -25.32 -26.94
N ALA A 38 -4.94 -25.21 -26.29
CA ALA A 38 -5.27 -24.08 -25.48
C ALA A 38 -4.25 -24.15 -24.34
N ASP A 39 -3.13 -23.45 -24.55
CA ASP A 39 -2.19 -23.09 -23.51
C ASP A 39 -3.01 -22.34 -22.44
N THR A 40 -3.51 -23.10 -21.46
CA THR A 40 -4.03 -22.52 -20.23
C THR A 40 -2.82 -21.99 -19.47
N GLN A 41 -2.29 -20.83 -19.91
CA GLN A 41 -1.45 -20.03 -19.04
C GLN A 41 -2.26 -19.81 -17.77
N THR A 42 -1.86 -20.48 -16.72
CA THR A 42 -2.43 -20.28 -15.40
C THR A 42 -2.16 -18.80 -15.07
N GLU A 43 -3.22 -18.02 -14.99
CA GLU A 43 -3.13 -16.60 -14.68
C GLU A 43 -2.50 -16.47 -13.29
N LEU A 44 -1.33 -15.80 -13.21
CA LEU A 44 -0.63 -15.62 -11.94
C LEU A 44 -1.48 -14.78 -10.98
N THR A 45 -1.47 -15.17 -9.71
CA THR A 45 -2.12 -14.42 -8.63
C THR A 45 -1.06 -13.62 -7.87
N TYR A 46 -1.27 -12.30 -7.79
CA TYR A 46 -0.37 -11.36 -7.13
C TYR A 46 -0.93 -10.96 -5.77
N ALA A 47 -0.18 -11.20 -4.70
CA ALA A 47 -0.51 -10.68 -3.38
C ALA A 47 -0.14 -9.19 -3.31
N VAL A 48 -1.05 -8.37 -2.78
CA VAL A 48 -0.89 -6.92 -2.64
C VAL A 48 -1.51 -6.46 -1.33
N GLU A 49 -0.96 -5.42 -0.70
CA GLU A 49 -1.61 -4.78 0.44
C GLU A 49 -2.82 -3.97 -0.03
N ALA A 50 -3.98 -4.19 0.59
CA ALA A 50 -5.23 -3.50 0.26
C ALA A 50 -5.08 -1.98 0.39
N GLY A 51 -5.50 -1.22 -0.64
CA GLY A 51 -5.43 0.24 -0.67
C GLY A 51 -4.00 0.80 -0.84
N SER A 52 -3.02 -0.03 -1.21
CA SER A 52 -1.64 0.39 -1.49
C SER A 52 -1.44 0.84 -2.94
N ALA A 53 -0.32 1.50 -3.21
CA ALA A 53 0.12 1.78 -4.58
C ALA A 53 0.41 0.50 -5.37
N GLY A 54 0.85 -0.57 -4.70
CA GLY A 54 1.04 -1.89 -5.30
C GLY A 54 -0.26 -2.50 -5.82
N GLU A 55 -1.36 -2.36 -5.07
CA GLU A 55 -2.69 -2.79 -5.53
C GLU A 55 -3.17 -1.95 -6.72
N GLU A 56 -2.96 -0.62 -6.68
CA GLU A 56 -3.31 0.27 -7.79
C GLU A 56 -2.60 -0.14 -9.09
N VAL A 57 -1.27 -0.32 -9.05
CA VAL A 57 -0.46 -0.73 -10.20
C VAL A 57 -0.86 -2.13 -10.72
N ALA A 58 -1.08 -3.11 -9.83
CA ALA A 58 -1.50 -4.45 -10.22
C ALA A 58 -2.89 -4.44 -10.89
N THR A 59 -3.80 -3.61 -10.36
CA THR A 59 -5.15 -3.42 -10.91
C THR A 59 -5.09 -2.77 -12.29
N GLU A 60 -4.28 -1.72 -12.48
CA GLU A 60 -4.10 -1.07 -13.78
C GLU A 60 -3.53 -2.01 -14.84
N LYS A 61 -2.66 -2.92 -14.44
CA LYS A 61 -2.12 -3.98 -15.31
C LYS A 61 -3.14 -5.09 -15.61
N GLY A 62 -4.29 -5.10 -14.94
CA GLY A 62 -5.32 -6.14 -15.09
C GLY A 62 -4.92 -7.48 -14.50
N TRP A 63 -3.98 -7.51 -13.55
CA TRP A 63 -3.52 -8.73 -12.91
C TRP A 63 -4.58 -9.27 -11.94
N LYS A 64 -4.59 -10.57 -11.75
CA LYS A 64 -5.40 -11.22 -10.72
C LYS A 64 -4.74 -10.97 -9.36
N ILE A 65 -5.42 -10.25 -8.49
CA ILE A 65 -4.90 -9.86 -7.18
C ILE A 65 -5.49 -10.71 -6.04
N ASN A 66 -4.67 -10.89 -5.01
CA ASN A 66 -5.04 -11.37 -3.68
C ASN A 66 -4.71 -10.23 -2.71
N SER A 67 -5.73 -9.46 -2.31
CA SER A 67 -5.55 -8.33 -1.38
C SER A 67 -5.39 -8.86 0.04
N VAL A 68 -4.34 -8.42 0.72
CA VAL A 68 -3.97 -8.79 2.10
C VAL A 68 -3.84 -7.54 2.98
N ALA A 69 -3.66 -7.73 4.29
CA ALA A 69 -3.68 -6.62 5.25
C ALA A 69 -2.39 -5.79 5.26
N SER A 70 -1.25 -6.36 4.84
CA SER A 70 0.05 -5.68 4.81
C SER A 70 0.95 -6.23 3.70
N GLN A 71 1.99 -5.48 3.34
CA GLN A 71 3.02 -5.97 2.42
C GLN A 71 3.80 -7.15 3.02
N ALA A 72 3.96 -7.20 4.34
CA ALA A 72 4.55 -8.34 5.04
C ALA A 72 3.70 -9.61 4.84
N ASP A 73 2.36 -9.49 4.89
CA ASP A 73 1.46 -10.60 4.58
C ASP A 73 1.57 -11.02 3.11
N ALA A 74 1.74 -10.06 2.18
CA ALA A 74 1.94 -10.37 0.77
C ALA A 74 3.22 -11.23 0.55
N LEU A 75 4.31 -10.93 1.24
CA LEU A 75 5.53 -11.76 1.22
C LEU A 75 5.28 -13.16 1.81
N MET A 76 4.48 -13.26 2.88
CA MET A 76 4.11 -14.56 3.47
C MET A 76 3.30 -15.42 2.48
N GLU A 77 2.34 -14.82 1.74
CA GLU A 77 1.54 -15.52 0.72
C GLU A 77 2.44 -16.15 -0.35
N VAL A 78 3.43 -15.40 -0.86
CA VAL A 78 4.38 -15.92 -1.86
C VAL A 78 5.29 -16.99 -1.25
N SER A 79 5.79 -16.77 -0.05
CA SER A 79 6.64 -17.74 0.66
C SER A 79 5.91 -19.06 0.92
N ALA A 80 4.63 -18.98 1.30
CA ALA A 80 3.76 -20.13 1.51
C ALA A 80 3.33 -20.83 0.19
N GLY A 81 3.40 -20.12 -0.94
CA GLY A 81 2.95 -20.59 -2.25
C GLY A 81 1.43 -20.51 -2.44
N THR A 82 0.75 -19.65 -1.68
CA THR A 82 -0.70 -19.35 -1.80
C THR A 82 -0.96 -18.24 -2.81
N SER A 83 0.03 -17.40 -3.09
CA SER A 83 0.10 -16.51 -4.24
C SER A 83 1.38 -16.79 -5.05
N ASP A 84 1.33 -16.53 -6.36
CA ASP A 84 2.45 -16.80 -7.28
C ASP A 84 3.53 -15.71 -7.21
N ALA A 85 3.11 -14.48 -6.92
CA ALA A 85 3.95 -13.30 -6.81
C ALA A 85 3.36 -12.31 -5.80
N ALA A 86 4.15 -11.30 -5.43
CA ALA A 86 3.65 -10.12 -4.70
C ALA A 86 4.09 -8.84 -5.41
N VAL A 87 3.32 -7.75 -5.22
CA VAL A 87 3.74 -6.40 -5.58
C VAL A 87 3.92 -5.63 -4.29
N ILE A 88 5.13 -5.17 -4.05
CA ILE A 88 5.52 -4.44 -2.84
C ILE A 88 6.49 -3.31 -3.17
N ASP A 89 6.74 -2.48 -2.18
CA ASP A 89 7.72 -1.39 -2.23
C ASP A 89 9.16 -1.90 -2.33
N LEU A 90 9.95 -1.27 -3.20
CA LEU A 90 11.36 -1.61 -3.40
C LEU A 90 12.19 -1.49 -2.13
N LEU A 91 11.91 -0.49 -1.29
CA LEU A 91 12.64 -0.30 -0.03
C LEU A 91 12.37 -1.46 0.94
N MET A 92 11.13 -1.94 1.03
CA MET A 92 10.80 -3.14 1.79
C MET A 92 11.44 -4.38 1.19
N ALA A 93 11.35 -4.55 -0.12
CA ALA A 93 11.97 -5.67 -0.83
C ALA A 93 13.47 -5.76 -0.55
N GLY A 94 14.18 -4.62 -0.58
CA GLY A 94 15.62 -4.56 -0.29
C GLY A 94 16.00 -4.96 1.13
N THR A 95 15.06 -4.86 2.09
CA THR A 95 15.27 -5.22 3.49
C THR A 95 14.84 -6.65 3.81
N MET A 96 13.76 -7.14 3.18
CA MET A 96 13.08 -8.35 3.57
C MET A 96 13.35 -9.55 2.64
N VAL A 97 13.83 -9.33 1.40
CA VAL A 97 13.91 -10.35 0.35
C VAL A 97 15.37 -10.61 -0.05
N GLY A 98 15.73 -11.90 -0.17
CA GLY A 98 17.05 -12.36 -0.61
C GLY A 98 17.93 -12.93 0.51
N GLU A 99 19.12 -13.36 0.14
CA GLU A 99 20.03 -14.05 1.05
C GLU A 99 20.36 -13.20 2.29
N GLY A 100 20.22 -13.79 3.47
CA GLY A 100 20.49 -13.14 4.77
C GLY A 100 19.34 -12.31 5.32
N THR A 101 18.18 -12.30 4.65
CA THR A 101 16.97 -11.60 5.10
C THR A 101 15.90 -12.56 5.62
N SER A 102 14.71 -12.02 5.95
CA SER A 102 13.57 -12.82 6.43
C SER A 102 13.02 -13.79 5.36
N TYR A 103 13.19 -13.46 4.08
CA TYR A 103 12.72 -14.28 2.96
C TYR A 103 13.86 -14.62 1.99
N PRO A 104 14.80 -15.51 2.40
CA PRO A 104 16.01 -15.81 1.62
C PRO A 104 15.72 -16.54 0.29
N ASP A 105 14.58 -17.21 0.18
CA ASP A 105 14.17 -17.98 -0.99
C ASP A 105 13.36 -17.16 -2.00
N LEU A 106 12.95 -15.95 -1.64
CA LEU A 106 12.25 -15.04 -2.53
C LEU A 106 13.22 -14.16 -3.31
N LYS A 107 12.77 -13.64 -4.44
CA LYS A 107 13.57 -12.83 -5.36
C LYS A 107 12.81 -11.60 -5.80
N VAL A 108 13.50 -10.49 -5.89
CA VAL A 108 13.02 -9.28 -6.55
C VAL A 108 13.26 -9.44 -8.06
N THR A 109 12.24 -9.19 -8.88
CA THR A 109 12.42 -9.15 -10.34
C THR A 109 13.16 -7.89 -10.76
N ASP A 110 13.77 -7.89 -11.95
CA ASP A 110 14.54 -6.75 -12.46
C ASP A 110 13.65 -5.55 -12.87
N GLU A 111 12.33 -5.75 -12.96
CA GLU A 111 11.39 -4.73 -13.42
C GLU A 111 10.90 -3.86 -12.26
N LYS A 112 11.14 -2.55 -12.36
CA LYS A 112 10.43 -1.54 -11.57
C LYS A 112 9.14 -1.19 -12.30
N LEU A 113 8.01 -1.35 -11.62
CA LEU A 113 6.69 -1.14 -12.21
C LEU A 113 6.36 0.34 -12.43
N ASN A 114 6.94 1.20 -11.58
CA ASN A 114 6.75 2.66 -11.58
C ASN A 114 7.92 3.38 -10.91
N SER A 115 7.79 4.68 -10.70
CA SER A 115 8.62 5.51 -9.83
C SER A 115 7.69 6.29 -8.91
N GLU A 116 7.97 6.29 -7.63
CA GLU A 116 7.12 6.82 -6.58
C GLU A 116 7.86 7.78 -5.66
N LEU A 117 7.06 8.60 -4.98
CA LEU A 117 7.53 9.52 -3.95
C LEU A 117 6.76 9.27 -2.66
N TYR A 118 7.47 9.17 -1.54
CA TYR A 118 6.85 9.06 -0.21
C TYR A 118 6.62 10.42 0.42
N GLY A 119 5.49 10.56 1.08
CA GLY A 119 5.14 11.70 1.90
C GLY A 119 4.31 11.29 3.11
N VAL A 120 4.06 12.25 4.01
CA VAL A 120 3.19 12.07 5.17
C VAL A 120 1.82 12.63 4.84
N GLY A 121 0.76 11.88 5.14
CA GLY A 121 -0.62 12.30 4.97
C GLY A 121 -1.22 12.79 6.28
N CYS A 122 -1.81 13.97 6.24
CA CYS A 122 -2.58 14.56 7.34
C CYS A 122 -4.03 14.76 6.91
N ARG A 123 -4.92 15.08 7.85
CA ARG A 123 -6.30 15.48 7.48
C ARG A 123 -6.29 16.58 6.45
N LYS A 124 -7.25 16.55 5.53
CA LYS A 124 -7.34 17.59 4.51
C LYS A 124 -7.50 18.98 5.13
N GLY A 125 -6.62 19.90 4.72
CA GLY A 125 -6.56 21.26 5.26
C GLY A 125 -5.85 21.39 6.62
N SER A 126 -5.22 20.33 7.12
CA SER A 126 -4.46 20.34 8.37
C SER A 126 -3.18 21.17 8.24
N ASP A 127 -2.87 21.97 9.25
CA ASP A 127 -1.59 22.68 9.36
C ASP A 127 -0.44 21.78 9.83
N LEU A 128 -0.72 20.53 10.21
CA LEU A 128 0.29 19.57 10.63
C LEU A 128 1.28 19.23 9.51
N ALA A 129 0.82 19.12 8.26
CA ALA A 129 1.71 18.85 7.12
C ALA A 129 2.79 19.95 6.95
N ALA A 130 2.40 21.21 7.10
CA ALA A 130 3.33 22.33 7.06
C ALA A 130 4.31 22.32 8.25
N PHE A 131 3.84 21.92 9.45
CA PHE A 131 4.70 21.75 10.61
C PHE A 131 5.72 20.63 10.38
N ILE A 132 5.29 19.47 9.89
CA ILE A 132 6.19 18.34 9.56
C ILE A 132 7.23 18.77 8.53
N ASN A 133 6.83 19.50 7.48
CA ASN A 133 7.76 20.04 6.48
C ASN A 133 8.85 20.94 7.10
N SER A 134 8.47 21.77 8.08
CA SER A 134 9.43 22.63 8.76
C SER A 134 10.45 21.83 9.59
N VAL A 135 9.99 20.78 10.27
CA VAL A 135 10.86 19.87 11.04
C VAL A 135 11.77 19.05 10.11
N MET A 136 11.24 18.53 9.00
CA MET A 136 12.05 17.82 8.01
C MET A 136 13.13 18.71 7.40
N GLY A 137 12.79 19.97 7.06
CA GLY A 137 13.74 20.94 6.54
C GLY A 137 14.86 21.27 7.55
N GLU A 138 14.53 21.45 8.83
CA GLU A 138 15.50 21.65 9.91
C GLU A 138 16.40 20.40 10.07
N ALA A 139 15.79 19.20 10.18
CA ALA A 139 16.51 17.94 10.36
C ALA A 139 17.39 17.55 9.15
N TYR A 140 17.01 17.98 7.94
CA TYR A 140 17.83 17.81 6.76
C TYR A 140 19.05 18.76 6.81
N ALA A 141 18.83 20.04 7.14
CA ALA A 141 19.86 21.05 7.18
C ALA A 141 20.92 20.79 8.27
N ASP A 142 20.53 20.22 9.43
CA ASP A 142 21.45 19.87 10.52
C ASP A 142 22.06 18.47 10.37
N GLY A 143 21.66 17.70 9.35
CA GLY A 143 22.16 16.36 9.03
C GLY A 143 21.50 15.21 9.82
N LYS A 144 20.56 15.49 10.71
CA LYS A 144 19.88 14.46 11.52
C LYS A 144 19.06 13.50 10.66
N MET A 145 18.34 14.03 9.66
CA MET A 145 17.57 13.22 8.73
C MET A 145 18.46 12.26 7.93
N LEU A 146 19.64 12.71 7.48
CA LEU A 146 20.63 11.86 6.80
C LEU A 146 21.26 10.82 7.73
N GLU A 147 21.47 11.15 9.01
CA GLU A 147 21.94 10.20 10.03
C GLU A 147 20.94 9.05 10.21
N LEU A 148 19.65 9.38 10.36
CA LEU A 148 18.57 8.39 10.44
C LEU A 148 18.48 7.55 9.15
N ALA A 149 18.52 8.19 7.98
CA ALA A 149 18.48 7.49 6.71
C ALA A 149 19.62 6.46 6.57
N LYS A 150 20.84 6.81 7.03
CA LYS A 150 21.99 5.88 7.05
C LYS A 150 21.78 4.74 8.06
N THR A 151 21.17 5.01 9.20
CA THR A 151 20.90 3.99 10.22
C THR A 151 19.98 2.89 9.66
N TYR A 152 19.01 3.26 8.84
CA TYR A 152 18.02 2.37 8.26
C TYR A 152 18.29 1.98 6.80
N GLY A 153 19.41 2.42 6.22
CA GLY A 153 19.83 2.01 4.87
C GLY A 153 19.08 2.69 3.72
N VAL A 154 18.35 3.78 3.98
CA VAL A 154 17.54 4.48 2.97
C VAL A 154 18.16 5.78 2.45
N GLN A 155 19.44 6.03 2.74
CA GLN A 155 20.11 7.29 2.41
C GLN A 155 20.19 7.58 0.91
N GLU A 156 20.21 6.56 0.05
CA GLU A 156 20.26 6.73 -1.41
C GLU A 156 18.89 7.13 -2.01
N SER A 157 17.82 6.91 -1.26
CA SER A 157 16.45 7.26 -1.65
C SER A 157 15.99 8.58 -1.03
N LEU A 158 16.79 9.16 -0.12
CA LEU A 158 16.43 10.38 0.60
C LEU A 158 16.43 11.59 -0.35
N LEU A 159 15.35 12.37 -0.29
CA LEU A 159 15.21 13.61 -1.04
C LEU A 159 15.62 14.83 -0.20
N GLU A 160 16.20 15.83 -0.89
CA GLU A 160 16.54 17.11 -0.28
C GLU A 160 15.28 17.81 0.27
N GLN A 161 15.38 18.31 1.52
CA GLN A 161 14.32 19.06 2.16
C GLN A 161 14.73 20.53 2.28
N SER A 162 13.86 21.41 1.79
CA SER A 162 14.08 22.85 1.94
C SER A 162 13.63 23.34 3.31
N ALA A 163 14.40 24.22 3.91
CA ALA A 163 13.98 24.91 5.13
C ALA A 163 12.67 25.68 4.87
N SER A 164 11.72 25.55 5.77
CA SER A 164 10.46 26.29 5.75
C SER A 164 10.11 26.77 7.16
N GLU A 165 9.47 27.96 7.24
CA GLU A 165 8.96 28.46 8.49
C GLU A 165 7.52 27.97 8.68
N PHE A 166 7.18 27.57 9.92
CA PHE A 166 5.83 27.19 10.29
C PHE A 166 5.15 28.29 11.09
N THR A 167 3.88 28.54 10.78
CA THR A 167 2.99 29.36 11.58
C THR A 167 1.67 28.61 11.75
N ALA A 168 1.29 28.34 12.99
CA ALA A 168 0.03 27.64 13.29
C ALA A 168 -1.18 28.43 12.78
N ALA A 169 -2.16 27.72 12.26
CA ALA A 169 -3.42 28.31 11.83
C ALA A 169 -4.10 29.07 12.98
N GLU A 170 -4.80 30.15 12.65
CA GLU A 170 -5.52 30.96 13.66
C GLU A 170 -6.70 30.19 14.25
N SER A 171 -7.43 29.45 13.41
CA SER A 171 -8.55 28.56 13.78
C SER A 171 -8.30 27.16 13.26
N ASP A 172 -8.92 26.16 13.89
CA ASP A 172 -8.94 24.76 13.46
C ASP A 172 -7.52 24.14 13.25
N SER A 173 -6.53 24.60 14.04
CA SER A 173 -5.16 24.11 14.00
C SER A 173 -5.08 22.71 14.60
N ASP A 174 -4.71 21.72 13.78
CA ASP A 174 -4.41 20.36 14.25
C ASP A 174 -3.14 20.33 15.11
N VAL A 175 -2.17 21.18 14.84
CA VAL A 175 -0.96 21.33 15.67
C VAL A 175 -1.33 21.71 17.10
N LYS A 176 -2.20 22.74 17.30
CA LYS A 176 -2.68 23.13 18.63
C LYS A 176 -3.49 22.01 19.29
N TYR A 177 -4.37 21.36 18.54
CA TYR A 177 -5.16 20.22 19.03
C TYR A 177 -4.25 19.08 19.53
N ILE A 178 -3.18 18.73 18.79
CA ILE A 178 -2.23 17.70 19.17
C ILE A 178 -1.45 18.10 20.42
N GLN A 179 -1.01 19.36 20.51
CA GLN A 179 -0.34 19.90 21.70
C GLN A 179 -1.24 19.87 22.93
N GLU A 180 -2.50 20.24 22.82
CA GLU A 180 -3.49 20.20 23.90
C GLU A 180 -3.81 18.77 24.33
N LYS A 181 -3.89 17.84 23.39
CA LYS A 181 -4.10 16.40 23.62
C LYS A 181 -2.88 15.71 24.24
N GLY A 182 -1.67 16.27 24.07
CA GLY A 182 -0.41 15.79 24.62
C GLY A 182 0.21 14.60 23.87
N LYS A 183 -0.31 14.24 22.70
CA LYS A 183 0.22 13.14 21.91
C LYS A 183 -0.02 13.30 20.41
N LEU A 184 0.97 12.88 19.60
CA LEU A 184 0.87 12.69 18.16
C LEU A 184 0.53 11.22 17.88
N VAL A 185 -0.60 10.96 17.25
CA VAL A 185 -1.05 9.60 16.89
C VAL A 185 -0.74 9.34 15.42
N VAL A 186 0.11 8.36 15.14
CA VAL A 186 0.60 8.04 13.81
C VAL A 186 0.03 6.70 13.35
N GLY A 187 -0.67 6.69 12.22
CA GLY A 187 -1.18 5.47 11.59
C GLY A 187 -0.09 4.82 10.74
N ILE A 188 0.14 3.53 10.98
CA ILE A 188 1.19 2.72 10.35
C ILE A 188 0.70 1.32 10.00
N THR A 189 1.48 0.60 9.19
CA THR A 189 1.52 -0.87 9.10
C THR A 189 2.93 -1.36 9.40
N GLU A 190 3.16 -2.66 9.54
CA GLU A 190 4.51 -3.20 9.68
C GLU A 190 5.23 -3.16 8.33
N PHE A 191 6.18 -2.27 8.20
CA PHE A 191 6.89 -1.96 6.97
C PHE A 191 8.37 -1.62 7.20
N ALA A 192 9.23 -2.63 7.30
CA ALA A 192 10.68 -2.40 7.35
C ALA A 192 11.20 -1.89 5.99
N PRO A 193 12.11 -0.89 5.96
CA PRO A 193 12.82 -0.28 7.09
C PRO A 193 12.17 1.01 7.62
N MET A 194 10.92 1.31 7.24
CA MET A 194 10.25 2.57 7.59
C MET A 194 9.62 2.52 8.99
N ASP A 195 8.80 1.49 9.27
CA ASP A 195 8.16 1.26 10.56
C ASP A 195 8.14 -0.24 10.86
N TYR A 196 8.83 -0.68 11.88
CA TYR A 196 8.86 -2.07 12.30
C TYR A 196 9.24 -2.18 13.76
N LYS A 197 9.07 -3.36 14.35
CA LYS A 197 9.38 -3.58 15.76
C LYS A 197 10.78 -4.16 15.95
N ASP A 198 11.47 -3.66 16.96
CA ASP A 198 12.72 -4.25 17.42
C ASP A 198 12.47 -5.49 18.32
N GLU A 199 13.54 -6.10 18.82
CA GLU A 199 13.49 -7.24 19.74
C GLU A 199 12.78 -6.95 21.08
N ASN A 200 12.59 -5.68 21.43
CA ASN A 200 11.91 -5.22 22.65
C ASN A 200 10.46 -4.77 22.38
N ASP A 201 9.91 -5.08 21.19
CA ASP A 201 8.56 -4.69 20.77
C ASP A 201 8.38 -3.16 20.65
N GLN A 202 9.48 -2.41 20.42
CA GLN A 202 9.44 -0.96 20.22
C GLN A 202 9.43 -0.64 18.73
N TRP A 203 8.56 0.29 18.33
CA TRP A 203 8.53 0.80 16.97
C TRP A 203 9.82 1.57 16.66
N ILE A 204 10.51 1.14 15.62
CA ILE A 204 11.73 1.73 15.06
C ILE A 204 11.60 1.80 13.54
N GLY A 205 12.51 2.46 12.89
CA GLY A 205 12.54 2.64 11.44
C GLY A 205 12.71 4.11 11.09
N PHE A 206 12.93 4.38 9.82
CA PHE A 206 13.18 5.75 9.38
C PHE A 206 11.97 6.66 9.66
N ASP A 207 10.78 6.22 9.30
CA ASP A 207 9.54 6.98 9.49
C ASP A 207 9.19 7.07 10.98
N ALA A 208 9.29 5.95 11.71
CA ALA A 208 9.03 5.95 13.14
C ALA A 208 9.94 6.93 13.90
N ASP A 209 11.24 6.98 13.59
CA ASP A 209 12.17 7.88 14.27
C ASP A 209 12.01 9.35 13.84
N MET A 210 11.63 9.60 12.58
CA MET A 210 11.24 10.93 12.14
C MET A 210 9.94 11.40 12.83
N ALA A 211 8.95 10.52 13.00
CA ALA A 211 7.72 10.83 13.73
C ALA A 211 8.00 11.14 15.21
N LYS A 212 8.92 10.40 15.86
CA LYS A 212 9.40 10.71 17.22
C LYS A 212 10.02 12.10 17.30
N LEU A 213 10.85 12.45 16.31
CA LEU A 213 11.47 13.78 16.23
C LEU A 213 10.40 14.88 16.09
N VAL A 214 9.39 14.66 15.26
CA VAL A 214 8.27 15.60 15.10
C VAL A 214 7.47 15.74 16.40
N ALA A 215 7.18 14.64 17.10
CA ALA A 215 6.50 14.66 18.39
C ALA A 215 7.32 15.44 19.45
N GLU A 216 8.65 15.23 19.49
CA GLU A 216 9.55 16.01 20.35
C GLU A 216 9.46 17.53 20.07
N LYS A 217 9.46 17.92 18.81
CA LYS A 217 9.33 19.33 18.38
C LYS A 217 7.96 19.91 18.70
N LEU A 218 6.90 19.09 18.68
CA LEU A 218 5.55 19.48 19.17
C LEU A 218 5.48 19.59 20.69
N GLY A 219 6.43 18.98 21.41
CA GLY A 219 6.40 18.90 22.88
C GLY A 219 5.39 17.88 23.41
N VAL A 220 5.14 16.80 22.68
CA VAL A 220 4.16 15.75 22.99
C VAL A 220 4.78 14.36 22.88
N GLU A 221 4.06 13.34 23.37
CA GLU A 221 4.41 11.93 23.14
C GLU A 221 3.99 11.47 21.75
N VAL A 222 4.64 10.45 21.20
CA VAL A 222 4.22 9.76 19.98
C VAL A 222 3.49 8.47 20.33
N GLU A 223 2.40 8.18 19.64
CA GLU A 223 1.67 6.92 19.72
C GLU A 223 1.53 6.35 18.30
N PHE A 224 1.99 5.10 18.09
CA PHE A 224 1.85 4.40 16.84
C PHE A 224 0.65 3.47 16.90
N VAL A 225 -0.23 3.55 15.89
CA VAL A 225 -1.44 2.74 15.75
C VAL A 225 -1.36 1.98 14.45
N VAL A 226 -1.41 0.66 14.53
CA VAL A 226 -1.53 -0.18 13.34
C VAL A 226 -2.95 -0.06 12.81
N ILE A 227 -3.09 0.32 11.55
CA ILE A 227 -4.37 0.53 10.88
C ILE A 227 -4.55 -0.45 9.71
N ASP A 228 -5.79 -0.65 9.28
CA ASP A 228 -6.07 -1.20 7.97
C ASP A 228 -5.73 -0.12 6.94
N TRP A 229 -4.78 -0.41 6.02
CA TRP A 229 -4.20 0.62 5.15
C TRP A 229 -5.22 1.27 4.21
N ASP A 230 -6.22 0.53 3.74
CA ASP A 230 -7.32 1.05 2.92
C ASP A 230 -8.25 2.00 3.68
N MET A 231 -8.21 1.96 5.02
CA MET A 231 -9.01 2.83 5.90
C MET A 231 -8.32 4.12 6.32
N LYS A 232 -7.06 4.35 5.90
CA LYS A 232 -6.22 5.48 6.34
C LYS A 232 -6.91 6.86 6.28
N VAL A 233 -7.70 7.13 5.23
CA VAL A 233 -8.44 8.40 5.11
C VAL A 233 -9.54 8.49 6.17
N ASN A 234 -10.27 7.39 6.39
CA ASN A 234 -11.34 7.34 7.40
C ASN A 234 -10.79 7.51 8.83
N GLU A 235 -9.61 6.92 9.11
CA GLU A 235 -8.93 7.06 10.40
C GLU A 235 -8.48 8.52 10.65
N LEU A 236 -7.99 9.22 9.62
CA LEU A 236 -7.68 10.65 9.69
C LEU A 236 -8.93 11.50 9.93
N ASP A 237 -9.98 11.28 9.15
CA ASP A 237 -11.23 12.07 9.22
C ASP A 237 -11.95 11.88 10.57
N SER A 238 -11.88 10.68 11.12
CA SER A 238 -12.45 10.34 12.43
C SER A 238 -11.59 10.83 13.60
N LYS A 239 -10.40 11.39 13.33
CA LYS A 239 -9.41 11.80 14.35
C LYS A 239 -8.93 10.66 15.26
N ASN A 240 -9.00 9.41 14.77
CA ASN A 240 -8.38 8.28 15.43
C ASN A 240 -6.85 8.35 15.32
N ILE A 241 -6.35 8.86 14.20
CA ILE A 241 -4.94 9.20 13.98
C ILE A 241 -4.82 10.68 13.56
N ASP A 242 -3.62 11.25 13.72
CA ASP A 242 -3.31 12.62 13.31
C ASP A 242 -2.62 12.69 11.96
N CYS A 243 -1.79 11.70 11.66
CA CYS A 243 -1.15 11.54 10.36
C CYS A 243 -0.99 10.05 10.03
N VAL A 244 -0.79 9.79 8.74
CA VAL A 244 -0.33 8.51 8.18
C VAL A 244 1.12 8.70 7.78
N TRP A 245 2.02 7.94 8.39
CA TRP A 245 3.45 8.02 8.10
C TRP A 245 4.04 6.61 8.04
N ASN A 246 4.14 6.04 6.84
CA ASN A 246 4.48 4.62 6.64
C ASN A 246 4.92 4.35 5.20
N GLY A 247 5.93 5.10 4.71
CA GLY A 247 6.32 4.99 3.31
C GLY A 247 5.16 5.25 2.36
N MET A 248 4.29 6.20 2.70
CA MET A 248 3.06 6.41 1.94
C MET A 248 3.33 7.06 0.60
N THR A 249 3.00 6.36 -0.50
CA THR A 249 3.12 6.87 -1.86
C THR A 249 2.14 8.03 -2.09
N LEU A 250 2.68 9.14 -2.61
CA LEU A 250 1.92 10.34 -2.98
C LEU A 250 1.19 10.15 -4.32
N THR A 251 0.24 9.23 -4.39
CA THR A 251 -0.63 9.07 -5.57
C THR A 251 -1.57 10.25 -5.74
N ASP A 252 -2.14 10.44 -6.92
CA ASP A 252 -3.14 11.49 -7.18
C ASP A 252 -4.34 11.35 -6.22
N GLY A 253 -4.76 10.12 -5.93
CA GLY A 253 -5.85 9.82 -5.01
C GLY A 253 -5.53 10.25 -3.57
N VAL A 254 -4.34 9.92 -3.08
CA VAL A 254 -3.84 10.31 -1.76
C VAL A 254 -3.77 11.83 -1.63
N GLN A 255 -3.16 12.51 -2.59
CA GLN A 255 -3.03 13.99 -2.58
C GLN A 255 -4.38 14.72 -2.69
N ALA A 256 -5.36 14.11 -3.36
CA ALA A 256 -6.71 14.66 -3.41
C ALA A 256 -7.44 14.53 -2.06
N ALA A 257 -7.24 13.41 -1.34
CA ALA A 257 -7.94 13.09 -0.09
C ALA A 257 -7.30 13.69 1.16
N MET A 258 -5.98 13.89 1.16
CA MET A 258 -5.20 14.30 2.33
C MET A 258 -4.46 15.62 2.10
N GLU A 259 -4.06 16.30 3.18
CA GLU A 259 -3.02 17.32 3.17
C GLU A 259 -1.67 16.61 3.32
N CYS A 260 -0.87 16.62 2.25
CA CYS A 260 0.38 15.88 2.22
C CYS A 260 1.59 16.79 2.43
N THR A 261 2.64 16.24 3.02
CA THR A 261 3.94 16.91 3.09
C THR A 261 4.63 16.96 1.73
N ASN A 262 5.76 17.64 1.68
CA ASN A 262 6.74 17.44 0.62
C ASN A 262 7.16 15.96 0.58
N ALA A 263 7.55 15.49 -0.60
CA ALA A 263 8.16 14.18 -0.72
C ALA A 263 9.51 14.13 0.02
N TYR A 264 9.79 13.02 0.72
CA TYR A 264 11.04 12.85 1.48
C TYR A 264 11.89 11.67 1.02
N CYS A 265 11.31 10.70 0.34
CA CYS A 265 12.02 9.54 -0.23
C CYS A 265 11.51 9.21 -1.63
N GLU A 266 12.39 8.65 -2.47
CA GLU A 266 12.03 7.96 -3.70
C GLU A 266 11.80 6.47 -3.44
N ASN A 267 10.89 5.87 -4.19
CA ASN A 267 10.59 4.44 -4.17
C ASN A 267 10.14 3.96 -5.56
N ALA A 268 9.82 2.68 -5.64
CA ALA A 268 9.18 2.06 -6.80
C ALA A 268 8.40 0.82 -6.34
N GLN A 269 7.38 0.41 -7.07
CA GLN A 269 6.77 -0.91 -6.91
C GLN A 269 7.58 -1.95 -7.69
N VAL A 270 7.77 -3.12 -7.08
CA VAL A 270 8.49 -4.25 -7.66
C VAL A 270 7.70 -5.55 -7.49
N VAL A 271 7.98 -6.52 -8.35
CA VAL A 271 7.40 -7.86 -8.25
C VAL A 271 8.36 -8.78 -7.51
N ILE A 272 7.81 -9.52 -6.56
CA ILE A 272 8.51 -10.55 -5.80
C ILE A 272 8.01 -11.92 -6.25
N THR A 273 8.92 -12.83 -6.48
CA THR A 273 8.64 -14.23 -6.83
C THR A 273 9.48 -15.19 -6.00
N LYS A 274 9.18 -16.47 -6.09
CA LYS A 274 9.97 -17.54 -5.46
C LYS A 274 11.14 -17.97 -6.30
#